data_400c19a308fde6f7a846b45bedf18f69
#
_entry.id   400c19a308fde6f7a846b45bedf18f69
#
_cell.length_a   1.000
_cell.length_b   1.000
_cell.length_c   1.000
_cell.angle_alpha   90.00
_cell.angle_beta   90.00
_cell.angle_gamma   90.00
#
_symmetry.space_group_name_H-M   'P 1'
#
loop_
_entity.id
_entity.type
_entity.pdbx_description
1 polymer ?
#
loop_
_entity_poly.entity_id
_entity_poly.type
_entity_poly.pdbx_seq_one_letter_code
_entity_poly.pdbx_strand_id
1 'polypeptide(L)'
;FQPGQRYVIQANLQLPDRPDCPGYSFPWVGGEATHVVIPNEVMEQDCLLAYDGETYFEGSLVEPLSCVIGAFNANYHLQEGSYNHTMGIRPQGRTLILGGTGPMGLLAIDYALHGPVNPSLLVITDTDNDKLSYARKHYPSEPQTLIHYLNAADAAFDTLMALSGGHGFDDIFVFVPNEGLVTLASSLLATDGCLNFFAGPQDKHFSAPINFYDVHYAFTHYVGTS
;
A
#
# COMPACT_ATOMS: atom_id res chain seq x y z
N PHE A 1 9.00 26.41 -13.80
CA PHE A 1 9.66 25.60 -14.84
C PHE A 1 11.01 26.22 -15.21
N GLN A 2 12.06 25.38 -15.26
CA GLN A 2 13.39 25.78 -15.71
C GLN A 2 13.87 24.83 -16.81
N PRO A 3 14.31 25.33 -17.97
CA PRO A 3 14.87 24.49 -19.02
C PRO A 3 16.09 23.71 -18.52
N GLY A 4 16.14 22.41 -18.85
CA GLY A 4 17.22 21.51 -18.41
C GLY A 4 17.01 20.87 -17.04
N GLN A 5 16.08 21.32 -16.23
CA GLN A 5 15.65 20.66 -15.00
C GLN A 5 14.77 19.46 -15.32
N ARG A 6 14.96 18.35 -14.60
CA ARG A 6 14.05 17.19 -14.63
C ARG A 6 12.85 17.43 -13.74
N TYR A 7 11.71 16.86 -14.13
CA TYR A 7 10.47 16.96 -13.37
C TYR A 7 9.74 15.62 -13.35
N VAL A 8 8.96 15.40 -12.30
CA VAL A 8 7.91 14.38 -12.20
C VAL A 8 6.57 15.08 -12.04
N ILE A 9 5.49 14.43 -12.48
CA ILE A 9 4.14 14.98 -12.38
C ILE A 9 3.38 14.19 -11.31
N GLN A 10 2.79 14.92 -10.34
CA GLN A 10 1.76 14.34 -9.49
C GLN A 10 0.48 14.21 -10.30
N ALA A 11 0.04 12.98 -10.54
CA ALA A 11 -1.08 12.71 -11.44
C ALA A 11 -2.44 13.07 -10.82
N ASN A 12 -2.60 12.93 -9.51
CA ASN A 12 -3.84 13.30 -8.83
C ASN A 12 -3.86 14.81 -8.54
N LEU A 13 -4.51 15.58 -9.43
CA LEU A 13 -4.59 17.04 -9.32
C LEU A 13 -5.65 17.52 -8.33
N GLN A 14 -6.55 16.66 -7.87
CA GLN A 14 -7.69 17.01 -7.01
C GLN A 14 -8.50 18.21 -7.52
N LEU A 15 -8.75 18.24 -8.83
CA LEU A 15 -9.49 19.32 -9.46
C LEU A 15 -10.94 19.34 -8.96
N PRO A 16 -11.48 20.52 -8.60
CA PRO A 16 -12.89 20.66 -8.28
C PRO A 16 -13.76 20.20 -9.48
N ASP A 17 -14.77 19.40 -9.18
CA ASP A 17 -15.81 18.97 -10.13
C ASP A 17 -15.37 18.07 -11.29
N ARG A 18 -14.10 17.64 -11.35
CA ARG A 18 -13.63 16.69 -12.37
C ARG A 18 -12.45 15.85 -11.89
N PRO A 19 -12.47 14.53 -12.19
CA PRO A 19 -11.40 13.61 -11.79
C PRO A 19 -10.30 13.48 -12.87
N ASP A 20 -9.99 14.56 -13.61
CA ASP A 20 -8.98 14.50 -14.66
C ASP A 20 -7.58 14.32 -14.10
N CYS A 21 -6.84 13.36 -14.67
CA CYS A 21 -5.47 13.04 -14.29
C CYS A 21 -4.53 13.07 -15.50
N PRO A 22 -3.38 13.75 -15.43
CA PRO A 22 -2.33 13.65 -16.44
C PRO A 22 -1.91 12.20 -16.67
N GLY A 23 -1.78 11.82 -17.92
CA GLY A 23 -1.48 10.44 -18.31
C GLY A 23 -2.70 9.54 -18.52
N TYR A 24 -3.89 9.96 -18.08
CA TYR A 24 -5.15 9.21 -18.23
C TYR A 24 -6.20 9.94 -19.07
N SER A 25 -6.49 11.18 -18.74
CA SER A 25 -7.62 11.93 -19.36
C SER A 25 -7.20 13.21 -20.08
N PHE A 26 -6.02 13.76 -19.79
CA PHE A 26 -5.54 14.93 -20.52
C PHE A 26 -4.97 14.53 -21.88
N PRO A 27 -5.38 15.20 -22.99
CA PRO A 27 -4.73 15.02 -24.28
C PRO A 27 -3.27 15.49 -24.23
N TRP A 28 -2.42 14.87 -25.03
CA TRP A 28 -1.00 15.21 -25.17
C TRP A 28 -0.11 14.98 -23.93
N VAL A 29 -0.63 14.31 -22.91
CA VAL A 29 0.12 13.86 -21.74
C VAL A 29 0.00 12.35 -21.64
N GLY A 30 1.11 11.65 -21.72
CA GLY A 30 1.17 10.20 -21.57
C GLY A 30 2.57 9.73 -21.27
N GLY A 31 2.70 8.50 -20.79
CA GLY A 31 3.98 7.83 -20.66
C GLY A 31 4.55 7.46 -22.04
N GLU A 32 5.80 7.01 -22.07
CA GLU A 32 6.49 6.54 -23.28
C GLU A 32 6.52 7.55 -24.46
N ALA A 33 6.45 8.84 -24.14
CA ALA A 33 6.51 9.93 -25.09
C ALA A 33 7.82 10.70 -24.96
N THR A 34 8.38 11.12 -26.10
CA THR A 34 9.58 11.96 -26.13
C THR A 34 9.30 13.41 -25.77
N HIS A 35 8.06 13.84 -25.97
CA HIS A 35 7.58 15.19 -25.68
C HIS A 35 6.13 15.11 -25.21
N VAL A 36 5.80 15.86 -24.19
CA VAL A 36 4.43 16.01 -23.67
C VAL A 36 4.11 17.49 -23.52
N VAL A 37 2.83 17.82 -23.60
CA VAL A 37 2.34 19.17 -23.27
C VAL A 37 1.83 19.13 -21.84
N ILE A 38 2.48 19.86 -20.96
CA ILE A 38 2.05 19.95 -19.54
C ILE A 38 0.81 20.85 -19.49
N PRO A 39 -0.34 20.35 -18.99
CA PRO A 39 -1.54 21.15 -18.81
C PRO A 39 -1.33 22.28 -17.80
N ASN A 40 -2.05 23.40 -17.99
CA ASN A 40 -2.00 24.51 -17.02
C ASN A 40 -2.41 24.06 -15.61
N GLU A 41 -3.37 23.15 -15.51
CA GLU A 41 -3.85 22.59 -14.25
C GLU A 41 -2.73 21.96 -13.41
N VAL A 42 -1.77 21.30 -14.05
CA VAL A 42 -0.59 20.75 -13.35
C VAL A 42 0.25 21.86 -12.72
N MET A 43 0.38 22.99 -13.43
CA MET A 43 1.13 24.15 -12.94
C MET A 43 0.37 24.90 -11.84
N GLU A 44 -0.95 25.06 -12.01
CA GLU A 44 -1.84 25.78 -11.08
C GLU A 44 -2.00 25.04 -9.74
N GLN A 45 -1.89 23.69 -9.76
CA GLN A 45 -1.95 22.85 -8.57
C GLN A 45 -0.57 22.53 -7.97
N ASP A 46 0.50 23.18 -8.45
CA ASP A 46 1.89 22.90 -8.03
C ASP A 46 2.29 21.41 -8.15
N CYS A 47 1.69 20.70 -9.12
CA CYS A 47 1.89 19.27 -9.35
C CYS A 47 3.04 18.94 -10.32
N LEU A 48 3.80 19.94 -10.79
CA LEU A 48 5.06 19.73 -11.51
C LEU A 48 6.23 19.85 -10.54
N LEU A 49 6.72 18.71 -10.07
CA LEU A 49 7.71 18.64 -9.00
C LEU A 49 9.13 18.51 -9.58
N ALA A 50 10.05 19.34 -9.12
CA ALA A 50 11.47 19.23 -9.48
C ALA A 50 12.02 17.87 -9.02
N TYR A 51 12.78 17.23 -9.88
CA TYR A 51 13.35 15.89 -9.65
C TYR A 51 14.86 15.90 -9.88
N ASP A 52 15.61 15.56 -8.84
CA ASP A 52 17.07 15.58 -8.85
C ASP A 52 17.71 14.18 -8.92
N GLY A 53 16.90 13.11 -9.07
CA GLY A 53 17.37 11.74 -9.19
C GLY A 53 18.24 11.53 -10.45
N GLU A 54 19.06 10.50 -10.42
CA GLU A 54 20.03 10.24 -11.50
C GLU A 54 19.38 9.73 -12.78
N THR A 55 18.28 8.96 -12.66
CA THR A 55 17.63 8.30 -13.80
C THR A 55 16.14 8.62 -13.90
N TYR A 56 15.59 8.63 -15.11
CA TYR A 56 14.14 8.72 -15.31
C TYR A 56 13.40 7.46 -14.85
N PHE A 57 14.10 6.32 -14.76
CA PHE A 57 13.52 5.11 -14.19
C PHE A 57 13.12 5.31 -12.73
N GLU A 58 14.01 5.85 -11.91
CA GLU A 58 13.69 6.20 -10.52
C GLU A 58 12.56 7.23 -10.45
N GLY A 59 12.59 8.24 -11.34
CA GLY A 59 11.51 9.22 -11.46
C GLY A 59 10.15 8.60 -11.75
N SER A 60 10.09 7.52 -12.54
CA SER A 60 8.84 6.81 -12.85
C SER A 60 8.24 6.06 -11.66
N LEU A 61 9.03 5.79 -10.62
CA LEU A 61 8.59 5.11 -9.40
C LEU A 61 8.08 6.07 -8.32
N VAL A 62 8.29 7.38 -8.48
CA VAL A 62 7.93 8.38 -7.43
C VAL A 62 6.42 8.37 -7.15
N GLU A 63 5.58 8.37 -8.18
CA GLU A 63 4.13 8.36 -8.00
C GLU A 63 3.65 7.05 -7.36
N PRO A 64 3.93 5.84 -7.90
CA PRO A 64 3.47 4.60 -7.29
C PRO A 64 4.03 4.40 -5.87
N LEU A 65 5.25 4.82 -5.58
CA LEU A 65 5.80 4.79 -4.23
C LEU A 65 5.05 5.76 -3.30
N SER A 66 4.65 6.93 -3.78
CA SER A 66 3.88 7.88 -2.97
C SER A 66 2.52 7.31 -2.54
N CYS A 67 1.86 6.51 -3.40
CA CYS A 67 0.63 5.80 -3.05
C CYS A 67 0.86 4.78 -1.92
N VAL A 68 1.95 4.03 -1.99
CA VAL A 68 2.34 3.07 -0.93
C VAL A 68 2.64 3.80 0.39
N ILE A 69 3.42 4.88 0.34
CA ILE A 69 3.72 5.70 1.53
C ILE A 69 2.41 6.24 2.14
N GLY A 70 1.51 6.73 1.29
CA GLY A 70 0.18 7.19 1.69
C GLY A 70 -0.63 6.10 2.38
N ALA A 71 -0.62 4.87 1.83
CA ALA A 71 -1.30 3.73 2.43
C ALA A 71 -0.76 3.38 3.82
N PHE A 72 0.56 3.30 3.96
CA PHE A 72 1.18 3.02 5.26
C PHE A 72 0.87 4.11 6.29
N ASN A 73 0.89 5.38 5.88
CA ASN A 73 0.58 6.50 6.75
C ASN A 73 -0.91 6.66 7.08
N ALA A 74 -1.81 6.09 6.27
CA ALA A 74 -3.25 6.14 6.49
C ALA A 74 -3.74 5.13 7.54
N ASN A 75 -2.98 4.07 7.80
CA ASN A 75 -3.26 3.19 8.93
C ASN A 75 -3.18 3.99 10.24
N TYR A 76 -3.87 3.52 11.25
CA TYR A 76 -3.84 4.16 12.56
C TYR A 76 -4.15 3.19 13.68
N HIS A 77 -3.64 3.51 14.86
CA HIS A 77 -3.79 2.73 16.09
C HIS A 77 -4.10 3.65 17.28
N LEU A 78 -4.77 3.14 18.28
CA LEU A 78 -5.03 3.88 19.52
C LEU A 78 -3.71 4.11 20.27
N GLN A 79 -3.59 5.29 20.86
CA GLN A 79 -2.54 5.54 21.85
C GLN A 79 -2.93 4.88 23.16
N GLU A 80 -1.97 4.22 23.81
CA GLU A 80 -2.20 3.58 25.10
C GLU A 80 -2.76 4.57 26.12
N GLY A 81 -3.85 4.20 26.76
CA GLY A 81 -4.50 5.01 27.79
C GLY A 81 -5.25 6.25 27.30
N SER A 82 -5.46 6.39 26.00
CA SER A 82 -6.21 7.51 25.43
C SER A 82 -7.12 7.08 24.27
N TYR A 83 -8.00 8.01 23.82
CA TYR A 83 -8.79 7.85 22.59
C TYR A 83 -8.14 8.56 21.38
N ASN A 84 -6.91 9.03 21.53
CA ASN A 84 -6.15 9.59 20.41
C ASN A 84 -5.61 8.47 19.52
N HIS A 85 -5.38 8.80 18.26
CA HIS A 85 -4.81 7.87 17.29
C HIS A 85 -3.39 8.30 16.93
N THR A 86 -2.53 7.29 16.77
CA THR A 86 -1.23 7.45 16.12
C THR A 86 -1.37 6.95 14.69
N MET A 87 -1.09 7.82 13.73
CA MET A 87 -1.10 7.48 12.32
C MET A 87 0.14 6.66 11.94
N GLY A 88 -0.03 5.81 10.94
CA GLY A 88 1.00 4.90 10.45
C GLY A 88 0.81 3.47 10.95
N ILE A 89 1.65 2.56 10.43
CA ILE A 89 1.68 1.17 10.89
C ILE A 89 2.22 1.09 12.33
N ARG A 90 1.86 0.02 13.02
CA ARG A 90 2.36 -0.23 14.39
C ARG A 90 3.87 -0.48 14.38
N PRO A 91 4.68 0.32 15.10
CA PRO A 91 6.12 0.08 15.22
C PRO A 91 6.40 -1.29 15.82
N GLN A 92 7.26 -2.08 15.18
CA GLN A 92 7.58 -3.46 15.59
C GLN A 92 6.33 -4.37 15.67
N GLY A 93 5.25 -4.00 14.99
CA GLY A 93 4.02 -4.77 14.87
C GLY A 93 4.15 -5.95 13.89
N ARG A 94 3.04 -6.60 13.63
CA ARG A 94 2.91 -7.71 12.69
C ARG A 94 2.12 -7.22 11.49
N THR A 95 2.76 -7.22 10.33
CA THR A 95 2.15 -6.74 9.08
C THR A 95 1.91 -7.89 8.12
N LEU A 96 0.74 -7.92 7.49
CA LEU A 96 0.37 -8.88 6.44
C LEU A 96 0.09 -8.13 5.14
N ILE A 97 0.69 -8.59 4.04
CA ILE A 97 0.42 -8.07 2.69
C ILE A 97 -0.20 -9.19 1.84
N LEU A 98 -1.44 -9.01 1.42
CA LEU A 98 -2.20 -9.94 0.58
C LEU A 98 -2.12 -9.51 -0.89
N GLY A 99 -1.61 -10.39 -1.78
CA GLY A 99 -1.33 -10.08 -3.18
C GLY A 99 -0.09 -9.20 -3.35
N GLY A 100 0.95 -9.46 -2.56
CA GLY A 100 2.08 -8.57 -2.31
C GLY A 100 3.28 -8.72 -3.24
N THR A 101 3.22 -9.46 -4.35
CA THR A 101 4.38 -9.61 -5.25
C THR A 101 4.22 -8.97 -6.63
N GLY A 102 3.14 -8.20 -6.83
CA GLY A 102 3.02 -7.27 -7.95
C GLY A 102 3.88 -6.01 -7.76
N PRO A 103 3.94 -5.11 -8.74
CA PRO A 103 4.76 -3.89 -8.65
C PRO A 103 4.50 -3.06 -7.39
N MET A 104 3.25 -2.80 -7.05
CA MET A 104 2.88 -2.04 -5.85
C MET A 104 3.22 -2.80 -4.57
N GLY A 105 3.02 -4.14 -4.57
CA GLY A 105 3.38 -4.98 -3.43
C GLY A 105 4.88 -5.03 -3.18
N LEU A 106 5.72 -5.05 -4.22
CA LEU A 106 7.18 -4.98 -4.07
C LEU A 106 7.63 -3.64 -3.47
N LEU A 107 7.02 -2.52 -3.90
CA LEU A 107 7.24 -1.22 -3.28
C LEU A 107 6.80 -1.20 -1.81
N ALA A 108 5.68 -1.89 -1.49
CA ALA A 108 5.21 -2.00 -0.10
C ALA A 108 6.16 -2.84 0.78
N ILE A 109 6.73 -3.92 0.24
CA ILE A 109 7.75 -4.71 0.93
C ILE A 109 8.99 -3.85 1.19
N ASP A 110 9.47 -3.16 0.16
CA ASP A 110 10.63 -2.27 0.27
C ASP A 110 10.40 -1.18 1.33
N TYR A 111 9.25 -0.52 1.30
CA TYR A 111 8.91 0.52 2.26
C TYR A 111 8.71 -0.01 3.69
N ALA A 112 8.17 -1.22 3.85
CA ALA A 112 8.06 -1.86 5.16
C ALA A 112 9.44 -2.15 5.78
N LEU A 113 10.46 -2.43 4.95
CA LEU A 113 11.81 -2.75 5.41
C LEU A 113 12.70 -1.51 5.61
N HIS A 114 12.57 -0.52 4.74
CA HIS A 114 13.50 0.62 4.68
C HIS A 114 12.84 1.96 5.02
N GLY A 115 11.53 1.98 5.25
CA GLY A 115 10.79 3.17 5.68
C GLY A 115 11.09 3.56 7.14
N PRO A 116 10.49 4.64 7.61
CA PRO A 116 10.77 5.18 8.96
C PRO A 116 10.24 4.30 10.10
N VAL A 117 9.29 3.42 9.82
CA VAL A 117 8.68 2.49 10.79
C VAL A 117 8.68 1.09 10.20
N ASN A 118 9.26 0.12 10.92
CA ASN A 118 9.37 -1.25 10.45
C ASN A 118 8.56 -2.21 11.34
N PRO A 119 7.90 -3.23 10.76
CA PRO A 119 7.29 -4.30 11.53
C PRO A 119 8.34 -5.27 12.06
N SER A 120 8.04 -6.00 13.14
CA SER A 120 8.87 -7.13 13.60
C SER A 120 8.61 -8.40 12.78
N LEU A 121 7.38 -8.54 12.25
CA LEU A 121 6.95 -9.63 11.37
C LEU A 121 6.30 -9.06 10.13
N LEU A 122 6.75 -9.50 8.96
CA LEU A 122 6.16 -9.19 7.67
C LEU A 122 5.79 -10.49 6.96
N VAL A 123 4.51 -10.72 6.72
CA VAL A 123 4.01 -11.88 5.98
C VAL A 123 3.48 -11.40 4.63
N ILE A 124 3.95 -12.03 3.55
CA ILE A 124 3.55 -11.71 2.18
C ILE A 124 2.90 -12.94 1.56
N THR A 125 1.74 -12.77 0.94
CA THR A 125 1.08 -13.84 0.19
C THR A 125 0.87 -13.44 -1.26
N ASP A 126 0.97 -14.41 -2.15
CA ASP A 126 0.62 -14.28 -3.57
C ASP A 126 0.27 -15.65 -4.14
N THR A 127 -0.37 -15.72 -5.30
CA THR A 127 -0.68 -16.97 -6.00
C THR A 127 0.47 -17.43 -6.89
N ASP A 128 1.40 -16.55 -7.26
CA ASP A 128 2.49 -16.78 -8.22
C ASP A 128 3.78 -17.15 -7.50
N ASN A 129 4.19 -18.41 -7.59
CA ASN A 129 5.41 -18.92 -6.94
C ASN A 129 6.69 -18.31 -7.50
N ASP A 130 6.73 -17.91 -8.77
CA ASP A 130 7.93 -17.32 -9.38
C ASP A 130 8.12 -15.90 -8.84
N LYS A 131 7.04 -15.14 -8.73
CA LYS A 131 7.07 -13.81 -8.11
C LYS A 131 7.41 -13.88 -6.61
N LEU A 132 6.86 -14.84 -5.88
CA LEU A 132 7.22 -15.08 -4.48
C LEU A 132 8.71 -15.41 -4.33
N SER A 133 9.25 -16.24 -5.23
CA SER A 133 10.67 -16.60 -5.25
C SER A 133 11.55 -15.40 -5.59
N TYR A 134 11.14 -14.56 -6.54
CA TYR A 134 11.79 -13.31 -6.87
C TYR A 134 11.82 -12.36 -5.66
N ALA A 135 10.67 -12.13 -5.04
CA ALA A 135 10.55 -11.26 -3.86
C ALA A 135 11.43 -11.75 -2.70
N ARG A 136 11.39 -13.04 -2.38
CA ARG A 136 12.22 -13.65 -1.33
C ARG A 136 13.72 -13.48 -1.57
N LYS A 137 14.14 -13.54 -2.83
CA LYS A 137 15.55 -13.36 -3.20
C LYS A 137 16.02 -11.92 -3.00
N HIS A 138 15.17 -10.94 -3.29
CA HIS A 138 15.54 -9.52 -3.29
C HIS A 138 15.26 -8.84 -1.95
N TYR A 139 14.31 -9.36 -1.19
CA TYR A 139 13.93 -8.85 0.13
C TYR A 139 14.03 -9.97 1.18
N PRO A 140 15.23 -10.36 1.61
CA PRO A 140 15.42 -11.32 2.69
C PRO A 140 15.00 -10.71 4.04
N SER A 141 14.87 -11.55 5.07
CA SER A 141 14.66 -11.06 6.43
C SER A 141 15.79 -10.15 6.89
N GLU A 142 15.41 -9.07 7.53
CA GLU A 142 16.32 -8.08 8.11
C GLU A 142 16.47 -8.34 9.63
N PRO A 143 17.51 -7.80 10.30
CA PRO A 143 17.70 -8.01 11.73
C PRO A 143 16.50 -7.60 12.61
N GLN A 144 15.75 -6.58 12.16
CA GLN A 144 14.57 -6.05 12.85
C GLN A 144 13.25 -6.62 12.35
N THR A 145 13.22 -7.30 11.18
CA THR A 145 11.99 -7.78 10.52
C THR A 145 12.14 -9.20 10.03
N LEU A 146 11.40 -10.12 10.63
CA LEU A 146 11.26 -11.49 10.12
C LEU A 146 10.26 -11.50 8.97
N ILE A 147 10.64 -12.10 7.82
CA ILE A 147 9.77 -12.14 6.64
C ILE A 147 9.38 -13.57 6.29
N HIS A 148 8.08 -13.78 6.05
CA HIS A 148 7.53 -15.01 5.49
C HIS A 148 6.86 -14.74 4.14
N TYR A 149 7.18 -15.59 3.15
CA TYR A 149 6.55 -15.59 1.83
C TYR A 149 5.78 -16.89 1.66
N LEU A 150 4.47 -16.81 1.44
CA LEU A 150 3.59 -17.97 1.31
C LEU A 150 2.79 -17.91 0.01
N ASN A 151 2.60 -19.08 -0.61
CA ASN A 151 1.59 -19.17 -1.63
C ASN A 151 0.20 -19.01 -0.99
N ALA A 152 -0.69 -18.29 -1.65
CA ALA A 152 -2.05 -18.05 -1.15
C ALA A 152 -2.84 -19.34 -0.89
N ALA A 153 -2.52 -20.43 -1.61
CA ALA A 153 -3.13 -21.74 -1.38
C ALA A 153 -2.76 -22.32 0.00
N ASP A 154 -1.61 -21.97 0.56
CA ASP A 154 -1.12 -22.44 1.86
C ASP A 154 -1.41 -21.42 2.98
N ALA A 155 -1.87 -20.21 2.61
CA ALA A 155 -2.12 -19.08 3.52
C ALA A 155 -3.56 -19.13 4.10
N ALA A 156 -3.98 -20.28 4.62
CA ALA A 156 -5.24 -20.41 5.32
C ALA A 156 -5.21 -19.66 6.67
N PHE A 157 -6.38 -19.37 7.22
CA PHE A 157 -6.55 -18.65 8.49
C PHE A 157 -5.64 -19.22 9.60
N ASP A 158 -5.66 -20.54 9.85
CA ASP A 158 -4.88 -21.17 10.92
C ASP A 158 -3.36 -21.01 10.71
N THR A 159 -2.90 -21.09 9.44
CA THR A 159 -1.48 -20.89 9.10
C THR A 159 -1.05 -19.46 9.41
N LEU A 160 -1.83 -18.47 8.97
CA LEU A 160 -1.54 -17.06 9.20
C LEU A 160 -1.62 -16.69 10.69
N MET A 161 -2.63 -17.22 11.40
CA MET A 161 -2.74 -17.04 12.85
C MET A 161 -1.55 -17.65 13.60
N ALA A 162 -1.09 -18.83 13.21
CA ALA A 162 0.08 -19.45 13.80
C ALA A 162 1.35 -18.62 13.62
N LEU A 163 1.56 -18.03 12.42
CA LEU A 163 2.69 -17.13 12.16
C LEU A 163 2.65 -15.86 13.03
N SER A 164 1.46 -15.33 13.30
CA SER A 164 1.31 -14.18 14.20
C SER A 164 1.38 -14.53 15.69
N GLY A 165 1.67 -15.79 16.03
CA GLY A 165 1.67 -16.28 17.40
C GLY A 165 0.27 -16.36 18.02
N GLY A 166 -0.78 -16.45 17.21
CA GLY A 166 -2.18 -16.51 17.64
C GLY A 166 -2.81 -15.13 17.97
N HIS A 167 -2.08 -14.05 17.73
CA HIS A 167 -2.52 -12.69 18.08
C HIS A 167 -3.18 -11.92 16.92
N GLY A 168 -3.11 -12.45 15.68
CA GLY A 168 -3.49 -11.71 14.48
C GLY A 168 -2.44 -10.66 14.07
N PHE A 169 -2.80 -9.84 13.10
CA PHE A 169 -1.92 -8.83 12.51
C PHE A 169 -2.35 -7.42 12.91
N ASP A 170 -1.37 -6.59 13.24
CA ASP A 170 -1.60 -5.21 13.61
C ASP A 170 -1.95 -4.37 12.37
N ASP A 171 -1.32 -4.67 11.23
CA ASP A 171 -1.56 -4.00 9.96
C ASP A 171 -1.75 -5.02 8.84
N ILE A 172 -2.83 -4.90 8.07
CA ILE A 172 -3.10 -5.74 6.91
C ILE A 172 -3.34 -4.87 5.68
N PHE A 173 -2.57 -5.12 4.61
CA PHE A 173 -2.75 -4.46 3.33
C PHE A 173 -3.29 -5.44 2.28
N VAL A 174 -4.37 -5.07 1.60
CA VAL A 174 -5.00 -5.88 0.54
C VAL A 174 -4.76 -5.22 -0.81
N PHE A 175 -3.90 -5.82 -1.64
CA PHE A 175 -3.48 -5.28 -2.93
C PHE A 175 -4.29 -5.83 -4.11
N VAL A 176 -5.23 -6.75 -3.86
CA VAL A 176 -6.08 -7.33 -4.91
C VAL A 176 -7.55 -7.20 -4.57
N PRO A 177 -8.43 -6.84 -5.53
CA PRO A 177 -9.86 -6.68 -5.28
C PRO A 177 -10.56 -8.06 -5.24
N ASN A 178 -10.43 -8.77 -4.13
CA ASN A 178 -11.04 -10.08 -3.90
C ASN A 178 -11.80 -10.07 -2.57
N GLU A 179 -13.12 -10.33 -2.62
CA GLU A 179 -14.01 -10.33 -1.45
C GLU A 179 -13.57 -11.33 -0.37
N GLY A 180 -13.16 -12.54 -0.80
CA GLY A 180 -12.69 -13.58 0.13
C GLY A 180 -11.43 -13.16 0.89
N LEU A 181 -10.50 -12.47 0.21
CA LEU A 181 -9.29 -11.95 0.86
C LEU A 181 -9.60 -10.81 1.83
N VAL A 182 -10.54 -9.92 1.52
CA VAL A 182 -10.97 -8.86 2.48
C VAL A 182 -11.63 -9.49 3.71
N THR A 183 -12.48 -10.49 3.51
CA THR A 183 -13.12 -11.22 4.62
C THR A 183 -12.09 -11.96 5.48
N LEU A 184 -11.13 -12.64 4.86
CA LEU A 184 -10.02 -13.29 5.56
C LEU A 184 -9.18 -12.27 6.33
N ALA A 185 -8.80 -11.17 5.69
CA ALA A 185 -8.05 -10.09 6.32
C ALA A 185 -8.77 -9.53 7.56
N SER A 186 -10.07 -9.29 7.44
CA SER A 186 -10.90 -8.85 8.57
C SER A 186 -10.82 -9.80 9.77
N SER A 187 -10.86 -11.11 9.52
CA SER A 187 -10.80 -12.12 10.59
C SER A 187 -9.41 -12.31 11.20
N LEU A 188 -8.35 -11.81 10.55
CA LEU A 188 -6.96 -11.91 10.96
C LEU A 188 -6.46 -10.67 11.71
N LEU A 189 -7.28 -9.63 11.86
CA LEU A 189 -6.89 -8.42 12.60
C LEU A 189 -6.65 -8.72 14.07
N ALA A 190 -5.58 -8.16 14.59
CA ALA A 190 -5.34 -8.10 16.03
C ALA A 190 -6.29 -7.10 16.70
N THR A 191 -6.33 -7.09 18.03
CA THR A 191 -6.97 -5.98 18.77
C THR A 191 -6.29 -4.66 18.37
N ASP A 192 -7.09 -3.64 18.04
CA ASP A 192 -6.65 -2.35 17.51
C ASP A 192 -5.90 -2.49 16.17
N GLY A 193 -6.18 -3.57 15.42
CA GLY A 193 -5.60 -3.80 14.11
C GLY A 193 -6.26 -2.97 13.01
N CYS A 194 -5.48 -2.60 11.99
CA CYS A 194 -5.94 -1.79 10.86
C CYS A 194 -5.83 -2.56 9.54
N LEU A 195 -6.95 -2.64 8.80
CA LEU A 195 -7.01 -3.16 7.43
C LEU A 195 -7.02 -2.01 6.44
N ASN A 196 -6.03 -1.97 5.57
CA ASN A 196 -5.98 -1.05 4.44
C ASN A 196 -6.36 -1.77 3.15
N PHE A 197 -7.48 -1.37 2.55
CA PHE A 197 -7.89 -1.83 1.24
C PHE A 197 -7.29 -0.93 0.17
N PHE A 198 -6.11 -1.30 -0.31
CA PHE A 198 -5.36 -0.56 -1.32
C PHE A 198 -5.84 -0.85 -2.75
N ALA A 199 -6.41 -2.03 -2.99
CA ALA A 199 -6.84 -2.44 -4.31
C ALA A 199 -7.93 -1.52 -4.88
N GLY A 200 -7.82 -1.14 -6.16
CA GLY A 200 -8.83 -0.38 -6.89
C GLY A 200 -9.79 -1.30 -7.64
N PRO A 201 -10.97 -1.67 -7.09
CA PRO A 201 -11.94 -2.50 -7.81
C PRO A 201 -12.53 -1.73 -8.98
N GLN A 202 -12.70 -2.40 -10.12
CA GLN A 202 -13.39 -1.81 -11.30
C GLN A 202 -14.91 -1.79 -11.11
N ASP A 203 -15.45 -2.74 -10.35
CA ASP A 203 -16.87 -2.79 -10.02
C ASP A 203 -17.17 -1.89 -8.83
N LYS A 204 -17.95 -0.83 -9.05
CA LYS A 204 -18.42 0.08 -8.00
C LYS A 204 -19.33 -0.56 -6.95
N HIS A 205 -19.82 -1.76 -7.21
CA HIS A 205 -20.63 -2.55 -6.27
C HIS A 205 -19.81 -3.59 -5.50
N PHE A 206 -18.48 -3.57 -5.66
CA PHE A 206 -17.60 -4.45 -4.89
C PHE A 206 -17.91 -4.31 -3.40
N SER A 207 -18.10 -5.43 -2.73
CA SER A 207 -18.41 -5.48 -1.30
C SER A 207 -17.80 -6.73 -0.69
N ALA A 208 -17.50 -6.69 0.60
CA ALA A 208 -17.04 -7.84 1.34
C ALA A 208 -17.61 -7.84 2.76
N PRO A 209 -17.99 -9.00 3.32
CA PRO A 209 -18.41 -9.09 4.71
C PRO A 209 -17.26 -8.77 5.66
N ILE A 210 -17.54 -7.97 6.68
CA ILE A 210 -16.64 -7.72 7.80
C ILE A 210 -17.37 -7.97 9.12
N ASN A 211 -16.61 -8.25 10.19
CA ASN A 211 -17.17 -8.52 11.51
C ASN A 211 -17.30 -7.22 12.33
N PHE A 212 -18.48 -6.62 12.38
CA PHE A 212 -18.73 -5.42 13.17
C PHE A 212 -18.63 -5.65 14.69
N TYR A 213 -18.71 -6.90 15.18
CA TYR A 213 -18.44 -7.20 16.57
C TYR A 213 -17.01 -6.81 16.95
N ASP A 214 -16.03 -7.15 16.09
CA ASP A 214 -14.61 -6.83 16.32
C ASP A 214 -14.32 -5.34 16.15
N VAL A 215 -15.07 -4.63 15.29
CA VAL A 215 -14.99 -3.16 15.23
C VAL A 215 -15.31 -2.54 16.59
N HIS A 216 -16.31 -3.09 17.30
CA HIS A 216 -16.71 -2.57 18.60
C HIS A 216 -15.85 -3.08 19.76
N TYR A 217 -15.59 -4.41 19.80
CA TYR A 217 -14.95 -5.04 20.98
C TYR A 217 -13.44 -5.21 20.85
N ALA A 218 -12.91 -5.27 19.63
CA ALA A 218 -11.48 -5.38 19.36
C ALA A 218 -10.87 -4.10 18.76
N PHE A 219 -11.69 -3.04 18.61
CA PHE A 219 -11.25 -1.74 18.07
C PHE A 219 -10.60 -1.84 16.70
N THR A 220 -11.08 -2.75 15.84
CA THR A 220 -10.50 -2.91 14.50
C THR A 220 -10.86 -1.74 13.58
N HIS A 221 -9.92 -1.34 12.73
CA HIS A 221 -10.02 -0.19 11.86
C HIS A 221 -10.01 -0.61 10.39
N TYR A 222 -10.68 0.15 9.54
CA TYR A 222 -10.76 -0.09 8.11
C TYR A 222 -10.52 1.21 7.36
N VAL A 223 -9.53 1.22 6.49
CA VAL A 223 -9.16 2.38 5.67
C VAL A 223 -9.04 1.96 4.21
N GLY A 224 -9.19 2.91 3.31
CA GLY A 224 -8.95 2.74 1.88
C GLY A 224 -8.05 3.85 1.40
N THR A 225 -7.06 3.48 0.60
CA THR A 225 -6.13 4.44 -0.01
C THR A 225 -5.80 3.98 -1.41
N SER A 226 -5.68 4.91 -2.31
CA SER A 226 -5.23 4.71 -3.69
C SER A 226 -4.30 5.85 -4.11
#